data_27385fb14000a36e2c652dcfd5658b37
#
_entry.id   27385fb14000a36e2c652dcfd5658b37
#
_cell.length_a   1.000
_cell.length_b   1.000
_cell.length_c   1.000
_cell.angle_alpha   90.00
_cell.angle_beta   90.00
_cell.angle_gamma   90.00
#
_symmetry.space_group_name_H-M   'P 1'
#
loop_
_entity.id
_entity.type
_entity.pdbx_description
1 polymer ?
#
loop_
_entity_poly.entity_id
_entity_poly.type
_entity_poly.pdbx_seq_one_letter_code
_entity_poly.pdbx_strand_id
1 'polypeptide(L)'
;RKLFAFGLAVVLALMPVQAFGKTVSVTNVSYDPTREMFEQYNKIFEDHWKEKTGDDVEVIQSHGGSGKQALEVANGLDADVVTLALEYDIESIENAGLIKAGWKDKFDNDSSPYTSTIVFLVKKGNPRDIKDWDDLTKKGVGVVTPNPKTSGGARWNYMAAWAYADKKYGGDEAQMKEFIKKLYRNVVVLDSGARGATTSFVENGQGDVLVAWENEAYLSMRDYPD
;
A
#
# COMPACT_ATOMS: atom_id res chain seq x y z
N ARG A 1 -50.43 -32.91 -67.67
CA ARG A 1 -49.13 -32.40 -67.17
C ARG A 1 -49.35 -31.77 -65.81
N LYS A 2 -48.92 -32.48 -64.72
CA LYS A 2 -48.97 -31.98 -63.35
C LYS A 2 -47.59 -31.43 -63.01
N LEU A 3 -47.49 -30.13 -62.72
CA LEU A 3 -46.31 -29.49 -62.17
C LEU A 3 -46.29 -29.68 -60.65
N PHE A 4 -45.26 -30.34 -60.13
CA PHE A 4 -44.95 -30.41 -58.69
C PHE A 4 -44.04 -29.20 -58.37
N ALA A 5 -44.54 -28.31 -57.52
CA ALA A 5 -43.73 -27.24 -56.93
C ALA A 5 -43.06 -27.77 -55.67
N PHE A 6 -41.72 -27.86 -55.67
CA PHE A 6 -40.92 -28.18 -54.50
C PHE A 6 -40.70 -26.88 -53.71
N GLY A 7 -41.34 -26.76 -52.57
CA GLY A 7 -41.07 -25.69 -51.62
C GLY A 7 -39.80 -25.99 -50.80
N LEU A 8 -38.76 -25.20 -51.02
CA LEU A 8 -37.50 -25.26 -50.22
C LEU A 8 -37.72 -24.47 -48.93
N ALA A 9 -37.95 -25.15 -47.83
CA ALA A 9 -38.01 -24.53 -46.50
C ALA A 9 -36.56 -24.25 -46.01
N VAL A 10 -36.15 -23.00 -46.02
CA VAL A 10 -34.88 -22.56 -45.44
C VAL A 10 -35.09 -22.47 -43.90
N VAL A 11 -34.61 -23.45 -43.18
CA VAL A 11 -34.52 -23.38 -41.71
C VAL A 11 -33.30 -22.56 -41.36
N LEU A 12 -33.52 -21.29 -41.03
CA LEU A 12 -32.52 -20.44 -40.41
C LEU A 12 -32.32 -20.95 -38.97
N ALA A 13 -31.27 -21.74 -38.74
CA ALA A 13 -30.80 -22.06 -37.40
C ALA A 13 -30.28 -20.78 -36.73
N LEU A 14 -31.08 -20.24 -35.85
CA LEU A 14 -30.60 -19.19 -34.91
C LEU A 14 -29.55 -19.84 -33.98
N MET A 15 -28.29 -19.81 -34.42
CA MET A 15 -27.19 -20.10 -33.50
C MET A 15 -27.16 -18.98 -32.44
N PRO A 16 -27.17 -19.27 -31.14
CA PRO A 16 -26.95 -18.25 -30.16
C PRO A 16 -25.54 -17.67 -30.41
N VAL A 17 -25.44 -16.41 -30.73
CA VAL A 17 -24.19 -15.66 -30.71
C VAL A 17 -23.81 -15.61 -29.23
N GLN A 18 -22.92 -16.49 -28.80
CA GLN A 18 -22.27 -16.33 -27.53
C GLN A 18 -21.45 -15.02 -27.62
N ALA A 19 -21.97 -13.98 -27.02
CA ALA A 19 -21.20 -12.79 -26.79
C ALA A 19 -20.05 -13.20 -25.85
N PHE A 20 -18.85 -13.37 -26.41
CA PHE A 20 -17.65 -13.52 -25.61
C PHE A 20 -17.49 -12.21 -24.85
N GLY A 21 -17.50 -12.28 -23.49
CA GLY A 21 -17.22 -11.13 -22.64
C GLY A 21 -15.88 -10.51 -23.05
N LYS A 22 -15.81 -9.20 -22.99
CA LYS A 22 -14.58 -8.46 -23.24
C LYS A 22 -13.67 -8.57 -22.01
N THR A 23 -12.37 -8.73 -22.22
CA THR A 23 -11.39 -8.62 -21.13
C THR A 23 -10.89 -7.18 -21.06
N VAL A 24 -10.96 -6.57 -19.86
CA VAL A 24 -10.48 -5.22 -19.57
C VAL A 24 -9.36 -5.35 -18.53
N SER A 25 -8.24 -4.67 -18.75
CA SER A 25 -7.16 -4.56 -17.75
C SER A 25 -7.32 -3.27 -16.95
N VAL A 26 -7.10 -3.35 -15.64
CA VAL A 26 -7.07 -2.22 -14.71
C VAL A 26 -5.77 -2.28 -13.94
N THR A 27 -4.96 -1.21 -14.02
CA THR A 27 -3.70 -1.10 -13.27
C THR A 27 -3.94 -0.38 -11.94
N ASN A 28 -3.75 -1.10 -10.82
CA ASN A 28 -3.80 -0.55 -9.47
C ASN A 28 -2.39 -0.36 -8.93
N VAL A 29 -2.02 0.89 -8.67
CA VAL A 29 -0.73 1.26 -8.08
C VAL A 29 -0.93 1.57 -6.60
N SER A 30 -0.29 0.80 -5.73
CA SER A 30 -0.44 0.95 -4.28
C SER A 30 0.91 0.94 -3.56
N TYR A 31 0.90 1.11 -2.23
CA TYR A 31 2.12 1.05 -1.44
C TYR A 31 2.26 -0.31 -0.72
N ASP A 32 3.49 -0.63 -0.30
CA ASP A 32 3.91 -1.98 0.13
C ASP A 32 2.98 -2.72 1.11
N PRO A 33 2.46 -2.10 2.19
CA PRO A 33 1.67 -2.82 3.19
C PRO A 33 0.34 -3.39 2.69
N THR A 34 -0.11 -2.96 1.51
CA THR A 34 -1.43 -3.33 0.97
C THR A 34 -1.41 -4.55 0.05
N ARG A 35 -0.26 -5.22 -0.13
CA ARG A 35 -0.10 -6.35 -1.05
C ARG A 35 -1.14 -7.43 -0.84
N GLU A 36 -1.19 -8.00 0.35
CA GLU A 36 -2.05 -9.14 0.66
C GLU A 36 -3.53 -8.74 0.66
N MET A 37 -3.83 -7.50 1.05
CA MET A 37 -5.19 -6.97 0.98
C MET A 37 -5.67 -6.88 -0.48
N PHE A 38 -4.88 -6.29 -1.37
CA PHE A 38 -5.27 -6.16 -2.77
C PHE A 38 -5.24 -7.48 -3.53
N GLU A 39 -4.37 -8.43 -3.17
CA GLU A 39 -4.40 -9.78 -3.74
C GLU A 39 -5.78 -10.44 -3.53
N GLN A 40 -6.34 -10.32 -2.33
CA GLN A 40 -7.65 -10.87 -2.00
C GLN A 40 -8.78 -10.01 -2.60
N TYR A 41 -8.69 -8.69 -2.46
CA TYR A 41 -9.71 -7.76 -2.94
C TYR A 41 -9.87 -7.81 -4.46
N ASN A 42 -8.75 -7.83 -5.20
CA ASN A 42 -8.79 -7.87 -6.66
C ASN A 42 -9.54 -9.09 -7.17
N LYS A 43 -9.33 -10.26 -6.54
CA LYS A 43 -10.06 -11.49 -6.90
C LYS A 43 -11.56 -11.36 -6.67
N ILE A 44 -11.96 -10.77 -5.53
CA ILE A 44 -13.38 -10.53 -5.24
C ILE A 44 -13.96 -9.51 -6.25
N PHE A 45 -13.21 -8.51 -6.61
CA PHE A 45 -13.64 -7.52 -7.59
C PHE A 45 -13.78 -8.11 -9.00
N GLU A 46 -12.84 -8.95 -9.43
CA GLU A 46 -12.88 -9.65 -10.72
C GLU A 46 -14.13 -10.53 -10.82
N ASP A 47 -14.43 -11.33 -9.79
CA ASP A 47 -15.62 -12.17 -9.73
C ASP A 47 -16.92 -11.33 -9.76
N HIS A 48 -16.97 -10.25 -8.96
CA HIS A 48 -18.11 -9.32 -8.92
C HIS A 48 -18.33 -8.64 -10.27
N TRP A 49 -17.28 -8.20 -10.93
CA TRP A 49 -17.34 -7.56 -12.24
C TRP A 49 -17.89 -8.52 -13.30
N LYS A 50 -17.38 -9.74 -13.30
CA LYS A 50 -17.85 -10.81 -14.18
C LYS A 50 -19.33 -11.10 -14.00
N GLU A 51 -19.77 -11.23 -12.76
CA GLU A 51 -21.19 -11.47 -12.43
C GLU A 51 -22.08 -10.32 -12.89
N LYS A 52 -21.64 -9.08 -12.67
CA LYS A 52 -22.42 -7.87 -12.94
C LYS A 52 -22.52 -7.52 -14.43
N THR A 53 -21.47 -7.73 -15.20
CA THR A 53 -21.33 -7.23 -16.58
C THR A 53 -21.24 -8.31 -17.64
N GLY A 54 -20.84 -9.53 -17.26
CA GLY A 54 -20.49 -10.61 -18.18
C GLY A 54 -19.07 -10.49 -18.78
N ASP A 55 -18.38 -9.37 -18.55
CA ASP A 55 -17.03 -9.14 -19.00
C ASP A 55 -15.99 -9.62 -17.97
N ASP A 56 -14.80 -9.98 -18.43
CA ASP A 56 -13.67 -10.28 -17.58
C ASP A 56 -12.88 -8.97 -17.28
N VAL A 57 -12.38 -8.82 -16.07
CA VAL A 57 -11.43 -7.79 -15.69
C VAL A 57 -10.18 -8.45 -15.12
N GLU A 58 -9.01 -7.96 -15.50
CA GLU A 58 -7.72 -8.36 -14.96
C GLU A 58 -7.13 -7.17 -14.20
N VAL A 59 -6.88 -7.32 -12.91
CA VAL A 59 -6.26 -6.27 -12.11
C VAL A 59 -4.75 -6.46 -12.05
N ILE A 60 -4.02 -5.58 -12.73
CA ILE A 60 -2.56 -5.52 -12.71
C ILE A 60 -2.15 -4.73 -11.47
N GLN A 61 -1.35 -5.33 -10.59
CA GLN A 61 -0.99 -4.74 -9.32
C GLN A 61 0.48 -4.33 -9.27
N SER A 62 0.75 -3.06 -8.92
CA SER A 62 2.08 -2.56 -8.59
C SER A 62 2.16 -2.16 -7.13
N HIS A 63 3.22 -2.57 -6.43
CA HIS A 63 3.48 -2.23 -5.03
C HIS A 63 4.89 -1.68 -4.85
N GLY A 64 5.05 -0.72 -3.94
CA GLY A 64 6.35 -0.12 -3.62
C GLY A 64 6.23 0.91 -2.51
N GLY A 65 7.30 1.67 -2.26
CA GLY A 65 7.23 2.82 -1.37
C GLY A 65 6.28 3.88 -1.93
N SER A 66 5.38 4.43 -1.11
CA SER A 66 4.31 5.34 -1.53
C SER A 66 4.81 6.53 -2.36
N GLY A 67 5.83 7.25 -1.86
CA GLY A 67 6.42 8.37 -2.60
C GLY A 67 7.13 7.94 -3.88
N LYS A 68 7.72 6.73 -3.91
CA LYS A 68 8.29 6.15 -5.13
C LYS A 68 7.21 5.88 -6.16
N GLN A 69 6.12 5.23 -5.76
CA GLN A 69 4.97 4.94 -6.64
C GLN A 69 4.35 6.23 -7.20
N ALA A 70 4.16 7.26 -6.35
CA ALA A 70 3.67 8.55 -6.80
C ALA A 70 4.56 9.17 -7.88
N LEU A 71 5.88 9.11 -7.70
CA LEU A 71 6.85 9.63 -8.67
C LEU A 71 6.82 8.83 -9.98
N GLU A 72 6.71 7.51 -9.92
CA GLU A 72 6.63 6.66 -11.10
C GLU A 72 5.38 6.96 -11.92
N VAL A 73 4.21 7.12 -11.26
CA VAL A 73 2.97 7.53 -11.93
C VAL A 73 3.10 8.93 -12.55
N ALA A 74 3.64 9.89 -11.80
CA ALA A 74 3.87 11.25 -12.30
C ALA A 74 4.82 11.28 -13.52
N ASN A 75 5.72 10.30 -13.64
CA ASN A 75 6.67 10.14 -14.74
C ASN A 75 6.18 9.21 -15.87
N GLY A 76 4.92 8.75 -15.83
CA GLY A 76 4.29 8.03 -16.94
C GLY A 76 4.07 6.53 -16.72
N LEU A 77 4.19 6.02 -15.49
CA LEU A 77 3.65 4.70 -15.17
C LEU A 77 2.13 4.75 -15.36
N ASP A 78 1.63 3.92 -16.27
CA ASP A 78 0.20 3.83 -16.56
C ASP A 78 -0.54 3.24 -15.35
N ALA A 79 -1.49 3.99 -14.79
CA ALA A 79 -2.26 3.62 -13.62
C ALA A 79 -3.71 4.12 -13.74
N ASP A 80 -4.65 3.22 -13.54
CA ASP A 80 -6.08 3.54 -13.50
C ASP A 80 -6.53 3.92 -12.08
N VAL A 81 -5.89 3.31 -11.08
CA VAL A 81 -6.17 3.54 -9.66
C VAL A 81 -4.86 3.69 -8.89
N VAL A 82 -4.82 4.65 -7.98
CA VAL A 82 -3.73 4.81 -7.03
C VAL A 82 -4.26 4.76 -5.59
N THR A 83 -3.58 4.00 -4.72
CA THR A 83 -3.89 3.91 -3.29
C THR A 83 -2.58 4.07 -2.52
N LEU A 84 -2.31 5.27 -2.03
CA LEU A 84 -1.03 5.65 -1.44
C LEU A 84 -1.17 6.02 0.04
N ALA A 85 -0.05 6.11 0.75
CA ALA A 85 -0.03 6.28 2.20
C ALA A 85 -0.32 7.71 2.67
N LEU A 86 -0.14 8.72 1.80
CA LEU A 86 -0.28 10.13 2.16
C LEU A 86 -1.04 10.90 1.08
N GLU A 87 -1.85 11.83 1.52
CA GLU A 87 -2.46 12.85 0.67
C GLU A 87 -1.42 13.55 -0.22
N TYR A 88 -0.29 13.97 0.35
CA TYR A 88 0.82 14.61 -0.38
C TYR A 88 1.31 13.79 -1.59
N ASP A 89 1.31 12.46 -1.49
CA ASP A 89 1.72 11.60 -2.60
C ASP A 89 0.67 11.61 -3.73
N ILE A 90 -0.63 11.68 -3.39
CA ILE A 90 -1.72 11.84 -4.38
C ILE A 90 -1.69 13.25 -4.99
N GLU A 91 -1.47 14.28 -4.18
CA GLU A 91 -1.34 15.67 -4.64
C GLU A 91 -0.18 15.84 -5.65
N SER A 92 0.90 15.09 -5.47
CA SER A 92 2.01 15.13 -6.44
C SER A 92 1.61 14.62 -7.82
N ILE A 93 0.70 13.64 -7.88
CA ILE A 93 0.13 13.11 -9.13
C ILE A 93 -0.90 14.10 -9.71
N GLU A 94 -1.71 14.74 -8.85
CA GLU A 94 -2.61 15.83 -9.25
C GLU A 94 -1.83 16.99 -9.88
N ASN A 95 -0.73 17.42 -9.23
CA ASN A 95 0.15 18.48 -9.75
C ASN A 95 0.80 18.12 -11.10
N ALA A 96 0.98 16.83 -11.39
CA ALA A 96 1.39 16.35 -12.70
C ALA A 96 0.25 16.32 -13.75
N GLY A 97 -0.99 16.71 -13.35
CA GLY A 97 -2.15 16.79 -14.22
C GLY A 97 -2.83 15.44 -14.51
N LEU A 98 -2.49 14.39 -13.77
CA LEU A 98 -3.00 13.03 -14.00
C LEU A 98 -4.24 12.68 -13.14
N ILE A 99 -4.47 13.41 -12.08
CA ILE A 99 -5.69 13.33 -11.25
C ILE A 99 -6.38 14.68 -11.28
N LYS A 100 -7.71 14.69 -11.37
CA LYS A 100 -8.50 15.92 -11.33
C LYS A 100 -8.60 16.46 -9.90
N ALA A 101 -8.57 17.77 -9.73
CA ALA A 101 -8.85 18.44 -8.47
C ALA A 101 -10.19 17.99 -7.86
N GLY A 102 -10.27 17.98 -6.52
CA GLY A 102 -11.44 17.53 -5.80
C GLY A 102 -11.55 16.00 -5.66
N TRP A 103 -10.47 15.27 -5.87
CA TRP A 103 -10.42 13.81 -5.70
C TRP A 103 -10.75 13.36 -4.26
N LYS A 104 -10.44 14.18 -3.25
CA LYS A 104 -10.79 13.89 -1.84
C LYS A 104 -12.28 13.73 -1.61
N ASP A 105 -13.10 14.52 -2.28
CA ASP A 105 -14.55 14.55 -2.12
C ASP A 105 -15.26 13.47 -2.97
N LYS A 106 -14.51 12.61 -3.66
CA LYS A 106 -15.09 11.59 -4.56
C LYS A 106 -15.67 10.39 -3.80
N PHE A 107 -15.08 10.04 -2.68
CA PHE A 107 -15.46 8.91 -1.86
C PHE A 107 -15.53 9.35 -0.39
N ASP A 108 -16.20 8.56 0.44
CA ASP A 108 -16.31 8.78 1.87
C ASP A 108 -14.93 8.86 2.56
N ASN A 109 -14.90 9.53 3.72
CA ASN A 109 -13.70 9.67 4.55
C ASN A 109 -12.50 10.28 3.81
N ASP A 110 -12.74 11.36 3.06
CA ASP A 110 -11.73 12.05 2.26
C ASP A 110 -11.01 11.11 1.28
N SER A 111 -11.79 10.21 0.67
CA SER A 111 -11.28 9.15 -0.23
C SER A 111 -10.26 8.20 0.42
N SER A 112 -10.35 8.00 1.75
CA SER A 112 -9.48 7.08 2.51
C SER A 112 -10.21 5.75 2.76
N PRO A 113 -9.81 4.65 2.10
CA PRO A 113 -10.53 3.38 2.19
C PRO A 113 -10.33 2.64 3.52
N TYR A 114 -9.29 2.97 4.28
CA TYR A 114 -8.95 2.35 5.57
C TYR A 114 -8.03 3.25 6.40
N THR A 115 -7.86 2.89 7.67
CA THR A 115 -6.92 3.52 8.60
C THR A 115 -5.92 2.49 9.14
N SER A 116 -4.79 2.96 9.66
CA SER A 116 -3.76 2.14 10.31
C SER A 116 -3.03 2.95 11.38
N THR A 117 -2.12 2.30 12.11
CA THR A 117 -1.29 2.95 13.11
C THR A 117 0.15 2.48 13.01
N ILE A 118 1.06 3.22 13.68
CA ILE A 118 2.48 2.86 13.79
C ILE A 118 2.69 2.10 15.10
N VAL A 119 3.43 0.99 14.99
CA VAL A 119 3.76 0.10 16.12
C VAL A 119 5.24 -0.22 16.13
N PHE A 120 5.70 -0.78 17.24
CA PHE A 120 7.02 -1.39 17.39
C PHE A 120 6.91 -2.90 17.31
N LEU A 121 7.63 -3.51 16.39
CA LEU A 121 7.87 -4.93 16.36
C LEU A 121 9.26 -5.19 16.95
N VAL A 122 9.34 -6.04 17.96
CA VAL A 122 10.58 -6.40 18.66
C VAL A 122 10.81 -7.89 18.56
N LYS A 123 12.06 -8.32 18.77
CA LYS A 123 12.41 -9.74 18.83
C LYS A 123 11.69 -10.41 20.00
N LYS A 124 11.42 -11.70 19.87
CA LYS A 124 10.76 -12.52 20.89
C LYS A 124 11.39 -12.33 22.28
N GLY A 125 10.55 -12.08 23.28
CA GLY A 125 10.98 -11.80 24.64
C GLY A 125 11.51 -10.38 24.88
N ASN A 126 11.53 -9.53 23.86
CA ASN A 126 11.94 -8.12 23.95
C ASN A 126 13.29 -7.94 24.72
N PRO A 127 14.39 -8.48 24.23
CA PRO A 127 15.66 -8.52 24.98
C PRO A 127 16.27 -7.16 25.27
N ARG A 128 15.80 -6.09 24.61
CA ARG A 128 16.20 -4.69 24.83
C ARG A 128 15.25 -3.91 25.72
N ASP A 129 14.18 -4.53 26.21
CA ASP A 129 13.14 -3.90 27.05
C ASP A 129 12.59 -2.61 26.42
N ILE A 130 12.27 -2.68 25.12
CA ILE A 130 11.74 -1.56 24.36
C ILE A 130 10.23 -1.47 24.61
N LYS A 131 9.78 -0.35 25.18
CA LYS A 131 8.37 -0.12 25.55
C LYS A 131 7.80 1.16 24.95
N ASP A 132 8.66 2.15 24.69
CA ASP A 132 8.24 3.46 24.21
C ASP A 132 9.33 4.08 23.30
N TRP A 133 9.00 5.19 22.69
CA TRP A 133 9.86 5.95 21.78
C TRP A 133 11.21 6.35 22.39
N ASP A 134 11.24 6.63 23.70
CA ASP A 134 12.49 6.94 24.41
C ASP A 134 13.52 5.82 24.33
N ASP A 135 13.04 4.58 24.36
CA ASP A 135 13.92 3.42 24.33
C ASP A 135 14.67 3.32 22.99
N LEU A 136 14.09 3.84 21.92
CA LEU A 136 14.70 3.88 20.60
C LEU A 136 15.90 4.85 20.53
N THR A 137 16.02 5.76 21.51
CA THR A 137 17.13 6.71 21.60
C THR A 137 18.31 6.21 22.47
N LYS A 138 18.15 5.06 23.16
CA LYS A 138 19.18 4.46 24.01
C LYS A 138 20.37 4.01 23.18
N LYS A 139 21.57 4.19 23.70
CA LYS A 139 22.80 3.74 23.04
C LYS A 139 22.78 2.21 22.84
N GLY A 140 23.08 1.80 21.62
CA GLY A 140 23.21 0.39 21.26
C GLY A 140 21.88 -0.29 20.91
N VAL A 141 20.77 0.45 20.82
CA VAL A 141 19.52 -0.03 20.23
C VAL A 141 19.58 0.17 18.71
N GLY A 142 19.42 -0.90 17.96
CA GLY A 142 19.37 -0.85 16.49
C GLY A 142 17.92 -0.68 16.02
N VAL A 143 17.61 0.46 15.39
CA VAL A 143 16.28 0.77 14.84
C VAL A 143 16.25 0.46 13.35
N VAL A 144 15.21 -0.24 12.91
CA VAL A 144 14.91 -0.48 11.49
C VAL A 144 13.68 0.34 11.10
N THR A 145 13.77 1.09 10.04
CA THR A 145 12.67 1.88 9.47
C THR A 145 12.92 2.11 7.98
N PRO A 146 11.89 2.27 7.17
CA PRO A 146 12.10 2.63 5.77
C PRO A 146 12.55 4.10 5.63
N ASN A 147 12.98 4.47 4.43
CA ASN A 147 13.50 5.79 4.12
C ASN A 147 12.35 6.80 3.85
N PRO A 148 12.25 7.91 4.57
CA PRO A 148 11.19 8.90 4.38
C PRO A 148 11.21 9.61 3.02
N LYS A 149 12.31 9.51 2.27
CA LYS A 149 12.38 10.04 0.89
C LYS A 149 11.58 9.20 -0.11
N THR A 150 11.39 7.91 0.15
CA THR A 150 10.76 6.97 -0.79
C THR A 150 9.50 6.31 -0.23
N SER A 151 9.40 6.20 1.09
CA SER A 151 8.34 5.48 1.80
C SER A 151 7.40 6.42 2.55
N GLY A 152 6.10 6.30 2.26
CA GLY A 152 5.06 6.96 3.04
C GLY A 152 4.99 6.45 4.48
N GLY A 153 5.19 5.15 4.69
CA GLY A 153 5.28 4.57 6.04
C GLY A 153 6.39 5.19 6.87
N ALA A 154 7.55 5.45 6.28
CA ALA A 154 8.64 6.13 6.98
C ALA A 154 8.31 7.57 7.36
N ARG A 155 7.53 8.28 6.55
CA ARG A 155 7.04 9.62 6.90
C ARG A 155 6.08 9.58 8.08
N TRP A 156 5.19 8.59 8.13
CA TRP A 156 4.33 8.35 9.29
C TRP A 156 5.12 7.94 10.53
N ASN A 157 6.16 7.10 10.39
CA ASN A 157 7.06 6.77 11.50
C ASN A 157 7.74 8.03 12.06
N TYR A 158 8.21 8.91 11.17
CA TYR A 158 8.81 10.19 11.57
C TYR A 158 7.80 11.09 12.28
N MET A 159 6.59 11.23 11.74
CA MET A 159 5.54 12.06 12.33
C MET A 159 5.06 11.52 13.68
N ALA A 160 4.97 10.20 13.84
CA ALA A 160 4.65 9.58 15.13
C ALA A 160 5.73 9.86 16.19
N ALA A 161 7.00 9.74 15.81
CA ALA A 161 8.12 10.11 16.69
C ALA A 161 8.13 11.61 17.04
N TRP A 162 7.80 12.46 16.05
CA TRP A 162 7.68 13.90 16.25
C TRP A 162 6.53 14.25 17.21
N ALA A 163 5.35 13.66 17.02
CA ALA A 163 4.20 13.87 17.89
C ALA A 163 4.47 13.41 19.33
N TYR A 164 5.19 12.29 19.50
CA TYR A 164 5.65 11.86 20.82
C TYR A 164 6.58 12.91 21.45
N ALA A 165 7.56 13.40 20.71
CA ALA A 165 8.51 14.41 21.18
C ALA A 165 7.81 15.72 21.52
N ASP A 166 6.85 16.16 20.72
CA ASP A 166 6.02 17.35 20.96
C ASP A 166 5.30 17.26 22.30
N LYS A 167 4.58 16.17 22.51
CA LYS A 167 3.91 15.90 23.80
C LYS A 167 4.88 15.86 24.97
N LYS A 168 6.06 15.26 24.79
CA LYS A 168 7.06 15.11 25.83
C LYS A 168 7.72 16.42 26.23
N TYR A 169 8.04 17.25 25.24
CA TYR A 169 8.81 18.48 25.43
C TYR A 169 7.97 19.76 25.37
N GLY A 170 6.62 19.61 25.31
CA GLY A 170 5.69 20.72 25.35
C GLY A 170 5.87 21.75 24.22
N GLY A 171 6.21 21.28 23.03
CA GLY A 171 6.41 22.13 21.85
C GLY A 171 7.81 22.76 21.74
N ASP A 172 8.75 22.40 22.61
CA ASP A 172 10.15 22.87 22.49
C ASP A 172 10.82 22.22 21.27
N GLU A 173 10.82 22.95 20.17
CA GLU A 173 11.32 22.47 18.87
C GLU A 173 12.80 22.05 18.92
N ALA A 174 13.63 22.69 19.72
CA ALA A 174 15.05 22.34 19.84
C ALA A 174 15.21 20.96 20.50
N GLN A 175 14.45 20.69 21.56
CA GLN A 175 14.45 19.38 22.23
C GLN A 175 13.84 18.30 21.33
N MET A 176 12.74 18.60 20.63
CA MET A 176 12.12 17.69 19.67
C MET A 176 13.11 17.29 18.56
N LYS A 177 13.79 18.25 17.96
CA LYS A 177 14.81 18.00 16.93
C LYS A 177 15.96 17.13 17.45
N GLU A 178 16.44 17.39 18.68
CA GLU A 178 17.51 16.58 19.26
C GLU A 178 17.03 15.14 19.58
N PHE A 179 15.78 14.96 19.99
CA PHE A 179 15.18 13.65 20.17
C PHE A 179 15.16 12.85 18.85
N ILE A 180 14.62 13.44 17.80
CA ILE A 180 14.58 12.82 16.46
C ILE A 180 15.99 12.48 15.98
N LYS A 181 16.94 13.38 16.18
CA LYS A 181 18.33 13.18 15.81
C LYS A 181 18.97 11.99 16.56
N LYS A 182 18.67 11.83 17.86
CA LYS A 182 19.12 10.68 18.65
C LYS A 182 18.50 9.37 18.13
N LEU A 183 17.20 9.38 17.84
CA LEU A 183 16.52 8.21 17.27
C LEU A 183 17.16 7.81 15.93
N TYR A 184 17.33 8.76 15.00
CA TYR A 184 17.91 8.47 13.68
C TYR A 184 19.38 8.08 13.71
N ARG A 185 20.15 8.46 14.74
CA ARG A 185 21.52 7.93 14.95
C ARG A 185 21.55 6.45 15.25
N ASN A 186 20.44 5.91 15.77
CA ASN A 186 20.28 4.49 16.08
C ASN A 186 19.69 3.70 14.90
N VAL A 187 19.30 4.35 13.82
CA VAL A 187 18.78 3.68 12.62
C VAL A 187 19.92 2.95 11.93
N VAL A 188 19.80 1.64 11.83
CA VAL A 188 20.78 0.75 11.21
C VAL A 188 20.41 0.34 9.79
N VAL A 189 19.12 0.48 9.43
CA VAL A 189 18.60 0.18 8.08
C VAL A 189 17.58 1.24 7.67
N LEU A 190 17.71 1.71 6.42
CA LEU A 190 16.79 2.60 5.74
C LEU A 190 16.40 1.98 4.38
N ASP A 191 15.42 1.09 4.40
CA ASP A 191 14.93 0.46 3.17
C ASP A 191 14.04 1.41 2.33
N SER A 192 13.87 1.08 1.05
CA SER A 192 13.08 1.90 0.12
C SER A 192 11.59 1.95 0.43
N GLY A 193 11.04 0.94 1.11
CA GLY A 193 9.63 0.80 1.47
C GLY A 193 9.42 0.01 2.76
N ALA A 194 8.18 -0.02 3.23
CA ALA A 194 7.82 -0.68 4.49
C ALA A 194 8.12 -2.19 4.46
N ARG A 195 7.77 -2.90 3.36
CA ARG A 195 8.03 -4.33 3.23
C ARG A 195 9.52 -4.65 3.25
N GLY A 196 10.38 -3.84 2.62
CA GLY A 196 11.83 -4.01 2.68
C GLY A 196 12.36 -3.91 4.11
N ALA A 197 11.88 -2.92 4.88
CA ALA A 197 12.26 -2.78 6.29
C ALA A 197 11.78 -3.97 7.14
N THR A 198 10.58 -4.49 6.89
CA THR A 198 10.07 -5.71 7.53
C THR A 198 10.97 -6.91 7.21
N THR A 199 11.30 -7.14 5.93
CA THR A 199 12.23 -8.21 5.52
C THR A 199 13.59 -8.07 6.18
N SER A 200 14.16 -6.87 6.22
CA SER A 200 15.45 -6.62 6.87
C SER A 200 15.44 -6.97 8.36
N PHE A 201 14.34 -6.69 9.05
CA PHE A 201 14.19 -7.00 10.48
C PHE A 201 13.88 -8.47 10.72
N VAL A 202 12.85 -9.03 10.05
CA VAL A 202 12.28 -10.36 10.34
C VAL A 202 13.12 -11.46 9.73
N GLU A 203 13.47 -11.35 8.43
CA GLU A 203 14.18 -12.41 7.71
C GLU A 203 15.69 -12.29 7.87
N ASN A 204 16.23 -11.06 7.81
CA ASN A 204 17.67 -10.84 7.87
C ASN A 204 18.17 -10.58 9.32
N GLY A 205 17.26 -10.50 10.30
CA GLY A 205 17.59 -10.36 11.72
C GLY A 205 18.25 -9.04 12.12
N GLN A 206 18.15 -8.01 11.26
CA GLN A 206 18.83 -6.73 11.48
C GLN A 206 18.09 -5.88 12.53
N GLY A 207 18.85 -5.18 13.37
CA GLY A 207 18.33 -4.29 14.41
C GLY A 207 17.68 -5.01 15.59
N ASP A 208 17.13 -4.23 16.50
CA ASP A 208 16.48 -4.67 17.74
C ASP A 208 14.96 -4.35 17.73
N VAL A 209 14.56 -3.34 16.96
CA VAL A 209 13.18 -2.89 16.81
C VAL A 209 12.91 -2.42 15.39
N LEU A 210 11.76 -2.82 14.84
CA LEU A 210 11.20 -2.30 13.60
C LEU A 210 10.06 -1.33 13.96
N VAL A 211 10.13 -0.11 13.44
CA VAL A 211 9.02 0.84 13.46
C VAL A 211 8.21 0.64 12.18
N ALA A 212 6.98 0.19 12.31
CA ALA A 212 6.18 -0.29 11.17
C ALA A 212 4.70 0.04 11.29
N TRP A 213 3.97 -0.17 10.21
CA TRP A 213 2.52 -0.30 10.22
C TRP A 213 2.09 -1.54 11.01
N GLU A 214 0.94 -1.47 11.69
CA GLU A 214 0.42 -2.59 12.49
C GLU A 214 0.18 -3.86 11.67
N ASN A 215 -0.28 -3.74 10.41
CA ASN A 215 -0.49 -4.91 9.57
C ASN A 215 0.82 -5.66 9.24
N GLU A 216 1.93 -4.95 9.05
CA GLU A 216 3.26 -5.58 8.88
C GLU A 216 3.65 -6.36 10.14
N ALA A 217 3.33 -5.85 11.33
CA ALA A 217 3.57 -6.58 12.58
C ALA A 217 2.68 -7.84 12.70
N TYR A 218 1.40 -7.76 12.35
CA TYR A 218 0.51 -8.93 12.35
C TYR A 218 0.94 -9.99 11.35
N LEU A 219 1.32 -9.60 10.13
CA LEU A 219 1.86 -10.52 9.13
C LEU A 219 3.15 -11.17 9.63
N SER A 220 4.07 -10.39 10.21
CA SER A 220 5.32 -10.89 10.76
C SER A 220 5.10 -11.90 11.88
N MET A 221 4.21 -11.63 12.84
CA MET A 221 3.90 -12.56 13.93
C MET A 221 3.23 -13.84 13.44
N ARG A 222 2.48 -13.79 12.34
CA ARG A 222 1.87 -14.96 11.71
C ARG A 222 2.91 -15.84 11.02
N ASP A 223 3.78 -15.23 10.23
CA ASP A 223 4.67 -15.92 9.31
C ASP A 223 6.04 -16.24 9.96
N TYR A 224 6.44 -15.47 10.98
CA TYR A 224 7.71 -15.58 11.71
C TYR A 224 7.47 -15.47 13.23
N PRO A 225 6.99 -16.52 13.88
CA PRO A 225 6.58 -16.49 15.30
C PRO A 225 7.75 -16.44 16.30
N ASP A 226 9.01 -16.47 15.87
CA ASP A 226 10.22 -16.52 16.72
C ASP A 226 10.85 -15.15 17.05
#